data_ca16515d368b7e24b8b6dd7644a7e56d
#
_entry.id   ca16515d368b7e24b8b6dd7644a7e56d
#
_cell.length_a   1.000
_cell.length_b   1.000
_cell.length_c   1.000
_cell.angle_alpha   90.00
_cell.angle_beta   90.00
_cell.angle_gamma   90.00
#
_symmetry.space_group_name_H-M   'P 1'
#
loop_
_entity.id
_entity.type
_entity.pdbx_description
1 polymer ?
#
loop_
_entity_poly.entity_id
_entity_poly.type
_entity_poly.pdbx_seq_one_letter_code
_entity_poly.pdbx_strand_id
1 'polypeptide(L)'
;MPLVTSVLADGFVFLEGPRWHDGRLFVSDMHDDRVLAVGLDGSVERILDVPTQPSGLGWLPDGRMLVVSMTDRKLLRVDRGGVAVHADLSGIATFHANDMVVDGHGRAYVGNFGWDYESGAPVRKTALALVHPDGRVVRAAEDLAFPNGMVLTPDGRTLIVAETFGQCLTAFDVAGDGSLSNRRLWASVDPVFPDVTGA
;
A
#
# COMPACT_ATOMS: atom_id res chain seq x y z
N MET A 1 -20.11 -22.84 -14.60
CA MET A 1 -19.85 -23.66 -13.39
C MET A 1 -19.69 -22.71 -12.20
N PRO A 2 -20.29 -22.99 -11.04
CA PRO A 2 -20.02 -22.17 -9.86
C PRO A 2 -18.52 -22.27 -9.51
N LEU A 3 -17.91 -21.13 -9.18
CA LEU A 3 -16.55 -21.09 -8.64
C LEU A 3 -16.56 -21.79 -7.29
N VAL A 4 -15.76 -22.85 -7.15
CA VAL A 4 -15.54 -23.51 -5.86
C VAL A 4 -14.30 -22.86 -5.24
N THR A 5 -14.46 -22.28 -4.07
CA THR A 5 -13.36 -21.71 -3.28
C THR A 5 -13.05 -22.63 -2.11
N SER A 6 -11.77 -22.67 -1.72
CA SER A 6 -11.30 -23.36 -0.52
C SER A 6 -10.41 -22.42 0.29
N VAL A 7 -10.40 -22.59 1.60
CA VAL A 7 -9.45 -21.87 2.48
C VAL A 7 -8.07 -22.46 2.23
N LEU A 8 -7.10 -21.60 1.91
CA LEU A 8 -5.70 -21.99 1.72
C LEU A 8 -4.94 -22.00 3.06
N ALA A 9 -5.14 -20.95 3.87
CA ALA A 9 -4.55 -20.80 5.21
C ALA A 9 -5.48 -19.98 6.08
N ASP A 10 -5.38 -20.13 7.40
CA ASP A 10 -6.16 -19.40 8.41
C ASP A 10 -5.29 -19.00 9.62
N GLY A 11 -5.92 -18.45 10.67
CA GLY A 11 -5.20 -18.02 11.88
C GLY A 11 -4.57 -16.63 11.77
N PHE A 12 -5.14 -15.77 10.92
CA PHE A 12 -4.75 -14.37 10.75
C PHE A 12 -5.72 -13.44 11.46
N VAL A 13 -5.27 -12.23 11.80
CA VAL A 13 -6.10 -11.22 12.46
C VAL A 13 -6.69 -10.24 11.43
N PHE A 14 -5.84 -9.59 10.64
CA PHE A 14 -6.28 -8.65 9.60
C PHE A 14 -5.24 -8.57 8.49
N LEU A 15 -5.53 -9.19 7.34
CA LEU A 15 -4.60 -9.25 6.22
C LEU A 15 -4.72 -8.01 5.34
N GLU A 16 -3.57 -7.40 5.03
CA GLU A 16 -3.41 -6.22 4.20
C GLU A 16 -2.27 -6.38 3.19
N GLY A 17 -2.25 -5.52 2.17
CA GLY A 17 -1.15 -5.38 1.22
C GLY A 17 -0.73 -6.66 0.50
N PRO A 18 -1.66 -7.50 -0.04
CA PRO A 18 -1.28 -8.77 -0.65
C PRO A 18 -0.41 -8.57 -1.89
N ARG A 19 0.69 -9.34 -1.97
CA ARG A 19 1.61 -9.31 -3.11
C ARG A 19 2.08 -10.72 -3.47
N TRP A 20 1.96 -11.06 -4.75
CA TRP A 20 2.56 -12.28 -5.26
C TRP A 20 4.02 -12.02 -5.64
N HIS A 21 4.94 -12.74 -5.03
CA HIS A 21 6.38 -12.61 -5.28
C HIS A 21 7.09 -13.95 -5.11
N ASP A 22 7.96 -14.31 -6.05
CA ASP A 22 8.76 -15.55 -6.03
C ASP A 22 7.96 -16.82 -5.69
N GLY A 23 6.76 -16.97 -6.31
CA GLY A 23 5.91 -18.16 -6.16
C GLY A 23 5.15 -18.25 -4.84
N ARG A 24 5.12 -17.19 -4.03
CA ARG A 24 4.39 -17.11 -2.75
C ARG A 24 3.53 -15.85 -2.66
N LEU A 25 2.49 -15.93 -1.85
CA LEU A 25 1.68 -14.77 -1.47
C LEU A 25 2.27 -14.15 -0.21
N PHE A 26 2.73 -12.91 -0.31
CA PHE A 26 3.12 -12.10 0.85
C PHE A 26 1.95 -11.23 1.30
N VAL A 27 1.76 -11.14 2.61
CA VAL A 27 0.69 -10.35 3.25
C VAL A 27 1.19 -9.73 4.54
N SER A 28 0.66 -8.58 4.87
CA SER A 28 0.79 -7.96 6.18
C SER A 28 -0.38 -8.40 7.06
N ASP A 29 -0.12 -9.07 8.17
CA ASP A 29 -1.13 -9.31 9.22
C ASP A 29 -1.06 -8.12 10.19
N MET A 30 -1.77 -7.06 9.81
CA MET A 30 -1.60 -5.71 10.32
C MET A 30 -1.79 -5.62 11.84
N HIS A 31 -2.83 -6.26 12.37
CA HIS A 31 -3.13 -6.23 13.81
C HIS A 31 -2.40 -7.30 14.63
N ASP A 32 -1.58 -8.14 13.99
CA ASP A 32 -0.66 -9.07 14.66
C ASP A 32 0.81 -8.69 14.38
N ASP A 33 1.03 -7.45 13.90
CA ASP A 33 2.33 -6.78 13.76
C ASP A 33 3.36 -7.60 12.97
N ARG A 34 2.92 -8.37 11.96
CA ARG A 34 3.82 -9.28 11.24
C ARG A 34 3.58 -9.29 9.73
N VAL A 35 4.65 -9.54 8.98
CA VAL A 35 4.61 -9.84 7.55
C VAL A 35 4.78 -11.34 7.37
N LEU A 36 3.95 -11.95 6.55
CA LEU A 36 3.89 -13.37 6.29
C LEU A 36 4.09 -13.69 4.82
N ALA A 37 4.63 -14.88 4.53
CA ALA A 37 4.61 -15.49 3.20
C ALA A 37 3.82 -16.80 3.26
N VAL A 38 2.86 -16.96 2.35
CA VAL A 38 1.97 -18.11 2.27
C VAL A 38 2.27 -18.88 0.99
N GLY A 39 2.59 -20.17 1.13
CA GLY A 39 2.79 -21.10 0.01
C GLY A 39 1.48 -21.59 -0.55
N LEU A 40 1.48 -22.10 -1.80
CA LEU A 40 0.31 -22.73 -2.43
C LEU A 40 -0.10 -24.05 -1.77
N ASP A 41 0.75 -24.61 -0.94
CA ASP A 41 0.48 -25.79 -0.09
C ASP A 41 -0.15 -25.44 1.27
N GLY A 42 -0.42 -24.15 1.51
CA GLY A 42 -0.96 -23.63 2.75
C GLY A 42 0.10 -23.39 3.85
N SER A 43 1.38 -23.63 3.57
CA SER A 43 2.45 -23.30 4.52
C SER A 43 2.52 -21.78 4.76
N VAL A 44 2.73 -21.39 6.02
CA VAL A 44 2.85 -20.00 6.44
C VAL A 44 4.21 -19.76 7.09
N GLU A 45 4.97 -18.83 6.57
CA GLU A 45 6.27 -18.41 7.11
C GLU A 45 6.17 -16.96 7.61
N ARG A 46 6.65 -16.72 8.83
CA ARG A 46 6.82 -15.38 9.39
C ARG A 46 8.11 -14.78 8.86
N ILE A 47 7.99 -13.68 8.11
CA ILE A 47 9.10 -13.01 7.44
C ILE A 47 9.69 -11.91 8.32
N LEU A 48 8.83 -11.09 8.96
CA LEU A 48 9.24 -9.90 9.68
C LEU A 48 8.21 -9.51 10.74
N ASP A 49 8.70 -8.95 11.86
CA ASP A 49 7.90 -8.24 12.86
C ASP A 49 7.98 -6.73 12.65
N VAL A 50 6.82 -6.08 12.64
CA VAL A 50 6.68 -4.63 12.52
C VAL A 50 5.73 -4.13 13.60
N PRO A 51 6.21 -3.84 14.83
CA PRO A 51 5.37 -3.46 15.98
C PRO A 51 4.55 -2.17 15.78
N THR A 52 4.79 -1.47 14.69
CA THR A 52 4.09 -0.25 14.27
C THR A 52 3.12 -0.51 13.13
N GLN A 53 2.61 -1.73 13.04
CA GLN A 53 1.62 -2.23 12.08
C GLN A 53 2.12 -2.20 10.62
N PRO A 54 2.42 -3.36 10.02
CA PRO A 54 2.77 -3.44 8.61
C PRO A 54 1.54 -3.23 7.74
N SER A 55 1.71 -2.57 6.57
CA SER A 55 0.68 -2.47 5.54
C SER A 55 1.27 -2.79 4.17
N GLY A 56 1.41 -1.83 3.27
CA GLY A 56 1.89 -2.04 1.92
C GLY A 56 3.24 -2.76 1.84
N LEU A 57 3.36 -3.67 0.88
CA LEU A 57 4.55 -4.45 0.59
C LEU A 57 5.04 -4.20 -0.84
N GLY A 58 6.35 -4.32 -1.06
CA GLY A 58 6.94 -4.24 -2.39
C GLY A 58 8.41 -4.65 -2.40
N TRP A 59 9.03 -4.68 -3.57
CA TRP A 59 10.43 -5.05 -3.71
C TRP A 59 11.18 -4.05 -4.58
N LEU A 60 12.38 -3.73 -4.16
CA LEU A 60 13.34 -3.02 -4.97
C LEU A 60 13.85 -3.93 -6.12
N PRO A 61 14.37 -3.38 -7.22
CA PRO A 61 14.91 -4.18 -8.32
C PRO A 61 16.04 -5.13 -7.93
N ASP A 62 16.73 -4.87 -6.82
CA ASP A 62 17.77 -5.74 -6.26
C ASP A 62 17.24 -6.86 -5.33
N GLY A 63 15.92 -7.01 -5.24
CA GLY A 63 15.22 -8.04 -4.47
C GLY A 63 15.01 -7.72 -2.99
N ARG A 64 15.45 -6.55 -2.50
CA ARG A 64 15.19 -6.14 -1.11
C ARG A 64 13.72 -5.75 -0.94
N MET A 65 13.10 -6.28 0.11
CA MET A 65 11.71 -5.97 0.44
C MET A 65 11.58 -4.58 1.03
N LEU A 66 10.52 -3.88 0.67
CA LEU A 66 10.03 -2.68 1.32
C LEU A 66 8.73 -2.99 2.05
N VAL A 67 8.56 -2.41 3.24
CA VAL A 67 7.37 -2.58 4.08
C VAL A 67 6.93 -1.22 4.61
N VAL A 68 5.67 -0.89 4.44
CA VAL A 68 5.10 0.30 5.09
C VAL A 68 4.90 -0.01 6.58
N SER A 69 5.48 0.82 7.42
CA SER A 69 5.25 0.90 8.86
C SER A 69 4.24 2.02 9.11
N MET A 70 3.01 1.63 9.47
CA MET A 70 1.84 2.51 9.40
C MET A 70 1.88 3.64 10.41
N THR A 71 1.93 3.28 11.71
CA THR A 71 1.65 4.24 12.80
C THR A 71 2.77 5.23 13.00
N ASP A 72 4.02 4.85 12.74
CA ASP A 72 5.20 5.74 12.78
C ASP A 72 5.53 6.37 11.42
N ARG A 73 4.74 6.07 10.39
CA ARG A 73 4.78 6.67 9.04
C ARG A 73 6.15 6.55 8.38
N LYS A 74 6.68 5.33 8.37
CA LYS A 74 7.97 5.03 7.74
C LYS A 74 7.82 4.02 6.62
N LEU A 75 8.73 4.08 5.67
CA LEU A 75 8.99 2.99 4.75
C LEU A 75 10.24 2.25 5.25
N LEU A 76 10.08 1.00 5.58
CA LEU A 76 11.17 0.13 6.02
C LEU A 76 11.75 -0.64 4.85
N ARG A 77 13.04 -0.98 4.93
CA ARG A 77 13.74 -1.84 3.98
C ARG A 77 14.35 -3.02 4.72
N VAL A 78 14.11 -4.21 4.20
CA VAL A 78 14.68 -5.45 4.73
C VAL A 78 16.00 -5.73 4.02
N ASP A 79 17.11 -5.60 4.72
CA ASP A 79 18.46 -5.89 4.27
C ASP A 79 18.93 -7.23 4.85
N ARG A 80 20.04 -7.79 4.33
CA ARG A 80 20.63 -9.04 4.87
C ARG A 80 21.01 -8.95 6.35
N GLY A 81 21.27 -7.74 6.85
CA GLY A 81 21.68 -7.46 8.23
C GLY A 81 20.55 -7.03 9.16
N GLY A 82 19.30 -7.02 8.69
CA GLY A 82 18.13 -6.58 9.46
C GLY A 82 17.30 -5.54 8.76
N VAL A 83 16.49 -4.82 9.53
CA VAL A 83 15.56 -3.81 9.02
C VAL A 83 16.15 -2.42 9.19
N ALA A 84 16.08 -1.62 8.14
CA ALA A 84 16.51 -0.22 8.16
C ALA A 84 15.34 0.71 7.74
N VAL A 85 15.31 1.93 8.26
CA VAL A 85 14.41 2.97 7.74
C VAL A 85 14.91 3.38 6.35
N HIS A 86 14.08 3.17 5.34
CA HIS A 86 14.35 3.60 3.96
C HIS A 86 13.93 5.04 3.73
N ALA A 87 12.76 5.43 4.27
CA ALA A 87 12.26 6.80 4.17
C ALA A 87 11.35 7.16 5.35
N ASP A 88 11.31 8.43 5.71
CA ASP A 88 10.36 9.03 6.64
C ASP A 88 9.24 9.72 5.85
N LEU A 89 8.01 9.25 6.02
CA LEU A 89 6.82 9.73 5.32
C LEU A 89 6.06 10.81 6.09
N SER A 90 6.49 11.16 7.32
CA SER A 90 5.76 12.06 8.22
C SER A 90 5.59 13.49 7.67
N GLY A 91 6.44 13.90 6.75
CA GLY A 91 6.32 15.17 6.02
C GLY A 91 5.18 15.22 5.00
N ILE A 92 4.60 14.08 4.63
CA ILE A 92 3.50 13.96 3.65
C ILE A 92 2.28 13.27 4.25
N ALA A 93 2.47 12.11 4.89
CA ALA A 93 1.41 11.37 5.57
C ALA A 93 0.98 12.12 6.85
N THR A 94 -0.21 12.69 6.83
CA THR A 94 -0.75 13.45 7.95
C THR A 94 -1.33 12.57 9.06
N PHE A 95 -1.60 11.30 8.75
CA PHE A 95 -1.95 10.24 9.69
C PHE A 95 -1.24 8.94 9.25
N HIS A 96 -1.72 7.76 9.57
CA HIS A 96 -1.08 6.48 9.25
C HIS A 96 -0.73 6.35 7.77
N ALA A 97 0.48 5.87 7.48
CA ALA A 97 0.83 5.42 6.13
C ALA A 97 0.01 4.16 5.79
N ASN A 98 -0.12 3.83 4.50
CA ASN A 98 -1.02 2.77 4.05
C ASN A 98 -0.35 1.87 2.99
N ASP A 99 -1.11 1.43 2.00
CA ASP A 99 -0.58 0.58 0.94
C ASP A 99 0.39 1.33 0.01
N MET A 100 1.16 0.58 -0.76
CA MET A 100 2.11 1.11 -1.73
C MET A 100 2.22 0.24 -2.98
N VAL A 101 2.82 0.79 -4.03
CA VAL A 101 3.32 0.01 -5.17
C VAL A 101 4.74 0.48 -5.51
N VAL A 102 5.60 -0.46 -5.90
CA VAL A 102 6.98 -0.18 -6.32
C VAL A 102 7.08 -0.39 -7.83
N ASP A 103 7.69 0.57 -8.53
CA ASP A 103 7.91 0.47 -9.97
C ASP A 103 9.22 -0.25 -10.33
N GLY A 104 9.42 -0.51 -11.62
CA GLY A 104 10.64 -1.18 -12.13
C GLY A 104 11.94 -0.39 -11.94
N HIS A 105 11.87 0.87 -11.51
CA HIS A 105 13.01 1.72 -11.18
C HIS A 105 13.28 1.78 -9.66
N GLY A 106 12.51 1.05 -8.85
CA GLY A 106 12.62 1.03 -7.39
C GLY A 106 12.02 2.24 -6.70
N ARG A 107 11.13 2.98 -7.37
CA ARG A 107 10.39 4.08 -6.78
C ARG A 107 9.09 3.55 -6.18
N ALA A 108 8.79 3.94 -4.94
CA ALA A 108 7.57 3.53 -4.25
C ALA A 108 6.56 4.69 -4.21
N TYR A 109 5.34 4.44 -4.67
CA TYR A 109 4.19 5.31 -4.44
C TYR A 109 3.49 4.81 -3.18
N VAL A 110 3.34 5.68 -2.17
CA VAL A 110 2.84 5.29 -0.85
C VAL A 110 1.64 6.14 -0.49
N GLY A 111 0.53 5.49 -0.16
CA GLY A 111 -0.70 6.09 0.33
C GLY A 111 -0.66 6.37 1.83
N ASN A 112 -1.67 7.09 2.31
CA ASN A 112 -1.89 7.29 3.73
C ASN A 112 -3.37 7.61 4.00
N PHE A 113 -3.77 7.52 5.26
CA PHE A 113 -5.16 7.74 5.66
C PHE A 113 -5.62 9.20 5.51
N GLY A 114 -4.72 10.17 5.74
CA GLY A 114 -5.02 11.59 5.66
C GLY A 114 -5.58 12.20 6.93
N TRP A 115 -6.33 11.45 7.73
CA TRP A 115 -6.91 11.90 8.99
C TRP A 115 -7.12 10.72 9.96
N ASP A 116 -7.34 11.04 11.21
CA ASP A 116 -7.67 10.07 12.26
C ASP A 116 -9.16 9.71 12.18
N TYR A 117 -9.48 8.68 11.37
CA TYR A 117 -10.85 8.22 11.21
C TYR A 117 -11.36 7.48 12.45
N GLU A 118 -10.48 6.88 13.26
CA GLU A 118 -10.84 6.14 14.47
C GLU A 118 -11.37 7.07 15.57
N SER A 119 -10.87 8.31 15.61
CA SER A 119 -11.38 9.34 16.53
C SER A 119 -12.68 10.00 16.04
N GLY A 120 -13.22 9.59 14.88
CA GLY A 120 -14.38 10.24 14.27
C GLY A 120 -14.09 11.62 13.68
N ALA A 121 -12.83 11.94 13.42
CA ALA A 121 -12.44 13.20 12.78
C ALA A 121 -13.05 13.30 11.38
N PRO A 122 -13.37 14.51 10.89
CA PRO A 122 -13.93 14.67 9.55
C PRO A 122 -12.94 14.25 8.46
N VAL A 123 -13.46 13.65 7.40
CA VAL A 123 -12.69 13.23 6.22
C VAL A 123 -11.83 14.37 5.69
N ARG A 124 -10.55 14.09 5.50
CA ARG A 124 -9.59 15.02 4.89
C ARG A 124 -8.89 14.35 3.73
N LYS A 125 -8.77 15.08 2.64
CA LYS A 125 -7.93 14.66 1.52
C LYS A 125 -6.46 14.78 1.88
N THR A 126 -5.65 13.93 1.28
CA THR A 126 -4.22 13.83 1.54
C THR A 126 -3.42 13.75 0.26
N ALA A 127 -2.09 13.76 0.39
CA ALA A 127 -1.17 13.60 -0.72
C ALA A 127 -0.66 12.15 -0.82
N LEU A 128 -0.36 11.72 -2.04
CA LEU A 128 0.40 10.51 -2.31
C LEU A 128 1.88 10.83 -2.23
N ALA A 129 2.66 10.00 -1.56
CA ALA A 129 4.11 10.12 -1.51
C ALA A 129 4.76 9.34 -2.66
N LEU A 130 5.82 9.89 -3.24
CA LEU A 130 6.78 9.18 -4.09
C LEU A 130 8.10 9.10 -3.34
N VAL A 131 8.56 7.88 -3.07
CA VAL A 131 9.86 7.59 -2.45
C VAL A 131 10.82 7.11 -3.54
N HIS A 132 11.94 7.82 -3.70
CA HIS A 132 13.00 7.42 -4.63
C HIS A 132 13.89 6.32 -4.03
N PRO A 133 14.67 5.59 -4.85
CA PRO A 133 15.55 4.53 -4.37
C PRO A 133 16.60 4.96 -3.35
N ASP A 134 16.94 6.24 -3.32
CA ASP A 134 17.86 6.86 -2.36
C ASP A 134 17.20 7.27 -1.03
N GLY A 135 15.87 7.03 -0.91
CA GLY A 135 15.08 7.39 0.27
C GLY A 135 14.52 8.81 0.25
N ARG A 136 14.78 9.61 -0.78
CA ARG A 136 14.21 10.95 -0.94
C ARG A 136 12.70 10.86 -1.16
N VAL A 137 11.92 11.64 -0.41
CA VAL A 137 10.46 11.66 -0.46
C VAL A 137 9.97 12.95 -1.09
N VAL A 138 9.05 12.85 -2.05
CA VAL A 138 8.37 13.99 -2.66
C VAL A 138 6.86 13.75 -2.73
N ARG A 139 6.08 14.81 -2.84
CA ARG A 139 4.64 14.71 -3.12
C ARG A 139 4.44 14.34 -4.59
N ALA A 140 3.73 13.22 -4.83
CA ALA A 140 3.43 12.75 -6.18
C ALA A 140 2.09 13.30 -6.69
N ALA A 141 1.07 13.33 -5.83
CA ALA A 141 -0.25 13.88 -6.13
C ALA A 141 -0.89 14.40 -4.84
N GLU A 142 -1.92 15.23 -4.98
CA GLU A 142 -2.66 15.83 -3.86
C GLU A 142 -4.16 15.55 -4.00
N ASP A 143 -4.93 15.93 -2.98
CA ASP A 143 -6.40 15.86 -2.97
C ASP A 143 -6.98 14.46 -3.18
N LEU A 144 -6.32 13.41 -2.66
CA LEU A 144 -6.80 12.05 -2.65
C LEU A 144 -7.57 11.74 -1.35
N ALA A 145 -8.66 10.99 -1.46
CA ALA A 145 -9.50 10.61 -0.32
C ALA A 145 -9.16 9.20 0.16
N PHE A 146 -8.14 9.08 1.03
CA PHE A 146 -7.65 7.82 1.56
C PHE A 146 -7.08 6.91 0.44
N PRO A 147 -5.95 7.30 -0.19
CA PRO A 147 -5.28 6.45 -1.17
C PRO A 147 -4.85 5.13 -0.52
N ASN A 148 -5.36 4.03 -1.07
CA ASN A 148 -5.19 2.67 -0.60
C ASN A 148 -4.51 1.82 -1.68
N GLY A 149 -5.06 0.67 -2.04
CA GLY A 149 -4.49 -0.21 -3.04
C GLY A 149 -4.16 0.49 -4.36
N MET A 150 -3.01 0.16 -4.92
CA MET A 150 -2.50 0.77 -6.14
C MET A 150 -1.92 -0.28 -7.08
N VAL A 151 -1.98 0.04 -8.37
CA VAL A 151 -1.35 -0.79 -9.41
C VAL A 151 -0.75 0.09 -10.49
N LEU A 152 0.40 -0.32 -11.00
CA LEU A 152 0.98 0.21 -12.24
C LEU A 152 0.56 -0.69 -13.40
N THR A 153 0.23 -0.09 -14.55
CA THR A 153 0.04 -0.85 -15.77
C THR A 153 1.32 -1.59 -16.17
N PRO A 154 1.25 -2.70 -16.91
CA PRO A 154 2.43 -3.50 -17.28
C PRO A 154 3.53 -2.72 -18.02
N ASP A 155 3.17 -1.65 -18.71
CA ASP A 155 4.12 -0.75 -19.38
C ASP A 155 4.70 0.33 -18.47
N GLY A 156 4.26 0.38 -17.19
CA GLY A 156 4.69 1.34 -16.19
C GLY A 156 4.25 2.77 -16.42
N ARG A 157 3.35 3.03 -17.38
CA ARG A 157 2.97 4.38 -17.80
C ARG A 157 1.75 4.95 -17.09
N THR A 158 0.97 4.12 -16.43
CA THR A 158 -0.22 4.56 -15.70
C THR A 158 -0.20 4.01 -14.29
N LEU A 159 -0.33 4.89 -13.31
CA LEU A 159 -0.62 4.52 -11.92
C LEU A 159 -2.13 4.63 -11.69
N ILE A 160 -2.74 3.58 -11.16
CA ILE A 160 -4.15 3.56 -10.75
C ILE A 160 -4.18 3.42 -9.24
N VAL A 161 -4.89 4.33 -8.56
CA VAL A 161 -5.00 4.43 -7.10
C VAL A 161 -6.45 4.26 -6.70
N ALA A 162 -6.73 3.35 -5.78
CA ALA A 162 -8.05 3.25 -5.15
C ALA A 162 -8.17 4.32 -4.05
N GLU A 163 -9.21 5.14 -4.14
CA GLU A 163 -9.56 6.12 -3.12
C GLU A 163 -10.72 5.57 -2.28
N THR A 164 -10.43 5.00 -1.09
CA THR A 164 -11.41 4.30 -0.25
C THR A 164 -12.63 5.16 0.04
N PHE A 165 -12.45 6.39 0.51
CA PHE A 165 -13.54 7.33 0.80
C PHE A 165 -13.92 8.21 -0.40
N GLY A 166 -13.17 8.13 -1.49
CA GLY A 166 -13.53 8.72 -2.77
C GLY A 166 -14.47 7.84 -3.60
N GLN A 167 -14.62 6.57 -3.22
CA GLN A 167 -15.42 5.56 -3.94
C GLN A 167 -15.07 5.51 -5.44
N CYS A 168 -13.80 5.63 -5.75
CA CYS A 168 -13.33 5.64 -7.14
C CYS A 168 -11.91 5.08 -7.27
N LEU A 169 -11.58 4.73 -8.51
CA LEU A 169 -10.22 4.52 -8.96
C LEU A 169 -9.77 5.76 -9.74
N THR A 170 -8.66 6.35 -9.32
CA THR A 170 -8.05 7.51 -9.95
C THR A 170 -6.80 7.10 -10.70
N ALA A 171 -6.66 7.50 -11.96
CA ALA A 171 -5.49 7.22 -12.77
C ALA A 171 -4.62 8.47 -12.97
N PHE A 172 -3.33 8.22 -13.09
CA PHE A 172 -2.30 9.22 -13.41
C PHE A 172 -1.37 8.69 -14.49
N ASP A 173 -0.89 9.56 -15.37
CA ASP A 173 0.23 9.24 -16.25
C ASP A 173 1.53 9.36 -15.46
N VAL A 174 2.44 8.39 -15.65
CA VAL A 174 3.74 8.29 -14.97
C VAL A 174 4.84 8.73 -15.92
N ALA A 175 5.57 9.78 -15.58
CA ALA A 175 6.73 10.24 -16.33
C ALA A 175 7.99 9.41 -16.02
N GLY A 176 9.04 9.59 -16.83
CA GLY A 176 10.30 8.84 -16.66
C GLY A 176 11.01 9.08 -15.32
N ASP A 177 10.80 10.22 -14.66
CA ASP A 177 11.31 10.54 -13.33
C ASP A 177 10.39 10.09 -12.19
N GLY A 178 9.21 9.53 -12.51
CA GLY A 178 8.18 9.09 -11.57
C GLY A 178 7.16 10.15 -11.20
N SER A 179 7.27 11.38 -11.73
CA SER A 179 6.25 12.39 -11.49
C SER A 179 4.92 12.01 -12.13
N LEU A 180 3.82 12.38 -11.47
CA LEU A 180 2.46 12.07 -11.88
C LEU A 180 1.81 13.28 -12.55
N SER A 181 1.03 13.02 -13.60
CA SER A 181 0.28 14.04 -14.32
C SER A 181 -1.05 13.50 -14.83
N ASN A 182 -1.84 14.35 -15.48
CA ASN A 182 -3.08 13.96 -16.16
C ASN A 182 -4.02 13.11 -15.25
N ARG A 183 -4.29 13.61 -14.03
CA ARG A 183 -5.25 12.99 -13.12
C ARG A 183 -6.61 12.85 -13.80
N ARG A 184 -7.18 11.64 -13.75
CA ARG A 184 -8.47 11.33 -14.33
C ARG A 184 -9.20 10.24 -13.56
N LEU A 185 -10.51 10.23 -13.64
CA LEU A 185 -11.30 9.11 -13.13
C LEU A 185 -11.02 7.89 -14.04
N TRP A 186 -10.59 6.78 -13.42
CA TRP A 186 -10.44 5.49 -14.09
C TRP A 186 -11.75 4.70 -14.08
N ALA A 187 -12.35 4.59 -12.88
CA ALA A 187 -13.64 3.97 -12.68
C ALA A 187 -14.31 4.50 -11.41
N SER A 188 -15.63 4.61 -11.42
CA SER A 188 -16.41 4.75 -10.20
C SER A 188 -16.61 3.36 -9.58
N VAL A 189 -16.54 3.30 -8.26
CA VAL A 189 -16.93 2.12 -7.49
C VAL A 189 -18.31 2.41 -6.97
N ASP A 190 -19.35 1.80 -7.58
CA ASP A 190 -20.68 1.88 -7.01
C ASP A 190 -20.65 1.29 -5.60
N PRO A 191 -21.28 1.94 -4.61
CA PRO A 191 -21.27 1.42 -3.26
C PRO A 191 -21.97 0.06 -3.26
N VAL A 192 -21.19 -1.00 -3.25
CA VAL A 192 -21.68 -2.39 -3.05
C VAL A 192 -22.27 -2.52 -1.66
N PHE A 193 -21.94 -1.56 -0.78
CA PHE A 193 -22.50 -1.42 0.56
C PHE A 193 -23.35 -0.15 0.60
N PRO A 194 -24.68 -0.26 0.71
CA PRO A 194 -25.50 0.90 0.96
C PRO A 194 -25.10 1.50 2.31
N ASP A 195 -24.70 2.79 2.28
CA ASP A 195 -24.47 3.66 3.44
C ASP A 195 -23.65 3.09 4.62
N VAL A 196 -22.33 3.04 4.47
CA VAL A 196 -21.42 3.13 5.63
C VAL A 196 -21.32 4.58 6.17
N THR A 197 -22.08 5.51 5.61
CA THR A 197 -22.25 6.88 6.13
C THR A 197 -23.48 6.99 7.06
N GLY A 198 -23.94 5.86 7.60
CA GLY A 198 -24.99 5.85 8.60
C GLY A 198 -24.58 6.71 9.79
N ALA A 199 -25.21 7.87 9.87
CA ALA A 199 -25.16 8.87 10.92
C ALA A 199 -25.30 8.27 12.32
#